data_86bd86a586f4ac6d668d0faa18ab3a5f
#
_entry.id   86bd86a586f4ac6d668d0faa18ab3a5f
#
_cell.length_a   1.000
_cell.length_b   1.000
_cell.length_c   1.000
_cell.angle_alpha   90.00
_cell.angle_beta   90.00
_cell.angle_gamma   90.00
#
_symmetry.space_group_name_H-M   'P 1'
#
loop_
_entity.id
_entity.type
_entity.pdbx_description
1 polymer ?
#
loop_
_entity_poly.entity_id
_entity_poly.type
_entity_poly.pdbx_seq_one_letter_code
_entity_poly.pdbx_strand_id
1 'polypeptide(L)'
;SKRRAAIAEADQLRSNRNTLSKQIGMLMGQAKKDPAKLAEAEAVKQQVKEQADRLAELEKQETELEEKLHHNMLLIPQMIDSSVPIGKDDSENVEVQRFGACEVPDFPIPYHVDIMESFNGIDLDAAGRVSGSGFYYLLGDIARLHEAVLAYGRDFMIDKGFTYCIPPFMIHGNVVEGVMSQTEMDAMMYKIEGEDLYLIGTSEPVS
;
A
#
# COMPACT_ATOMS: atom_id res chain seq x y z
N SER A 1 0.92 -25.78 1.82
CA SER A 1 -0.20 -24.94 1.49
C SER A 1 -0.52 -25.01 0.00
N LYS A 2 -1.70 -24.51 -0.42
CA LYS A 2 -2.21 -24.61 -1.81
C LYS A 2 -1.25 -23.98 -2.85
N ARG A 3 -0.68 -22.80 -2.57
CA ARG A 3 0.27 -22.14 -3.46
C ARG A 3 1.52 -23.01 -3.74
N ARG A 4 2.11 -23.59 -2.70
CA ARG A 4 3.29 -24.48 -2.86
C ARG A 4 2.97 -25.71 -3.70
N ALA A 5 1.77 -26.26 -3.56
CA ALA A 5 1.34 -27.41 -4.37
C ALA A 5 1.16 -27.01 -5.84
N ALA A 6 0.53 -25.87 -6.12
CA ALA A 6 0.35 -25.36 -7.49
C ALA A 6 1.71 -25.07 -8.17
N ILE A 7 2.65 -24.44 -7.48
CA ILE A 7 4.01 -24.20 -7.99
C ILE A 7 4.71 -25.53 -8.31
N ALA A 8 4.68 -26.49 -7.39
CA ALA A 8 5.36 -27.77 -7.60
C ALA A 8 4.77 -28.56 -8.79
N GLU A 9 3.45 -28.54 -8.97
CA GLU A 9 2.79 -29.15 -10.12
C GLU A 9 3.15 -28.41 -11.42
N ALA A 10 3.14 -27.07 -11.42
CA ALA A 10 3.53 -26.26 -12.57
C ALA A 10 4.97 -26.52 -13.00
N ASP A 11 5.90 -26.60 -12.07
CA ASP A 11 7.32 -26.88 -12.35
C ASP A 11 7.51 -28.29 -12.92
N GLN A 12 6.77 -29.27 -12.43
CA GLN A 12 6.77 -30.62 -12.98
C GLN A 12 6.24 -30.64 -14.42
N LEU A 13 5.16 -29.91 -14.71
CA LEU A 13 4.61 -29.80 -16.06
C LEU A 13 5.55 -29.07 -17.02
N ARG A 14 6.24 -28.01 -16.57
CA ARG A 14 7.29 -27.32 -17.35
C ARG A 14 8.45 -28.24 -17.71
N SER A 15 8.90 -29.06 -16.77
CA SER A 15 9.95 -30.07 -16.99
C SER A 15 9.50 -31.15 -17.98
N ASN A 16 8.28 -31.68 -17.80
CA ASN A 16 7.70 -32.68 -18.71
C ASN A 16 7.54 -32.15 -20.13
N ARG A 17 7.05 -30.90 -20.28
CA ARG A 17 6.91 -30.24 -21.58
C ARG A 17 8.23 -30.20 -22.34
N ASN A 18 9.34 -29.88 -21.67
CA ASN A 18 10.66 -29.86 -22.30
C ASN A 18 11.10 -31.25 -22.78
N THR A 19 10.79 -32.28 -22.02
CA THR A 19 11.07 -33.68 -22.36
C THR A 19 10.23 -34.15 -23.55
N LEU A 20 8.91 -33.88 -23.51
CA LEU A 20 7.97 -34.25 -24.58
C LEU A 20 8.26 -33.50 -25.89
N SER A 21 8.69 -32.23 -25.81
CA SER A 21 9.10 -31.46 -26.98
C SER A 21 10.31 -32.06 -27.69
N LYS A 22 11.29 -32.55 -26.93
CA LYS A 22 12.42 -33.30 -27.51
C LYS A 22 11.98 -34.61 -28.13
N GLN A 23 11.07 -35.33 -27.48
CA GLN A 23 10.50 -36.57 -27.99
C GLN A 23 9.73 -36.37 -29.31
N ILE A 24 8.91 -35.30 -29.41
CA ILE A 24 8.23 -34.93 -30.66
C ILE A 24 9.26 -34.70 -31.79
N GLY A 25 10.34 -33.96 -31.51
CA GLY A 25 11.41 -33.71 -32.49
C GLY A 25 12.03 -35.02 -33.02
N MET A 26 12.32 -35.99 -32.14
CA MET A 26 12.83 -37.28 -32.49
C MET A 26 11.84 -38.11 -33.33
N LEU A 27 10.57 -38.20 -32.89
CA LEU A 27 9.51 -38.95 -33.58
C LEU A 27 9.22 -38.35 -34.94
N MET A 28 9.17 -37.05 -35.10
CA MET A 28 8.99 -36.39 -36.40
C MET A 28 10.15 -36.63 -37.37
N GLY A 29 11.38 -36.72 -36.83
CA GLY A 29 12.56 -37.12 -37.63
C GLY A 29 12.45 -38.56 -38.14
N GLN A 30 11.97 -39.48 -37.32
CA GLN A 30 11.77 -40.91 -37.65
C GLN A 30 10.55 -41.15 -38.57
N ALA A 31 9.49 -40.35 -38.45
CA ALA A 31 8.28 -40.42 -39.24
C ALA A 31 8.53 -40.27 -40.74
N LYS A 32 9.64 -39.69 -41.17
CA LYS A 32 10.07 -39.64 -42.56
C LYS A 32 10.39 -41.03 -43.14
N LYS A 33 10.67 -42.02 -42.31
CA LYS A 33 11.03 -43.39 -42.68
C LYS A 33 9.98 -44.42 -42.27
N ASP A 34 9.16 -44.13 -41.28
CA ASP A 34 8.13 -45.00 -40.70
C ASP A 34 6.84 -44.22 -40.42
N PRO A 35 5.76 -44.38 -41.24
CA PRO A 35 4.49 -43.68 -41.05
C PRO A 35 3.81 -43.95 -39.68
N ALA A 36 4.08 -45.08 -39.03
CA ALA A 36 3.52 -45.39 -37.71
C ALA A 36 3.98 -44.39 -36.67
N LYS A 37 5.18 -43.81 -36.81
CA LYS A 37 5.75 -42.79 -35.90
C LYS A 37 5.03 -41.45 -35.97
N LEU A 38 4.28 -41.20 -37.03
CA LEU A 38 3.47 -40.00 -37.16
C LEU A 38 2.32 -39.99 -36.13
N ALA A 39 1.64 -41.12 -35.98
CA ALA A 39 0.55 -41.27 -35.01
C ALA A 39 1.04 -41.13 -33.58
N GLU A 40 2.22 -41.69 -33.28
CA GLU A 40 2.86 -41.52 -31.96
C GLU A 40 3.21 -40.04 -31.70
N ALA A 41 3.75 -39.34 -32.68
CA ALA A 41 4.08 -37.92 -32.55
C ALA A 41 2.85 -37.05 -32.31
N GLU A 42 1.72 -37.38 -32.99
CA GLU A 42 0.46 -36.66 -32.76
C GLU A 42 -0.12 -36.93 -31.40
N ALA A 43 -0.05 -38.14 -30.86
CA ALA A 43 -0.46 -38.47 -29.51
C ALA A 43 0.35 -37.65 -28.46
N VAL A 44 1.67 -37.55 -28.67
CA VAL A 44 2.53 -36.74 -27.78
C VAL A 44 2.22 -35.25 -27.92
N LYS A 45 1.90 -34.75 -29.12
CA LYS A 45 1.46 -33.35 -29.28
C LYS A 45 0.17 -33.06 -28.54
N GLN A 46 -0.80 -33.98 -28.59
CA GLN A 46 -2.06 -33.83 -27.85
C GLN A 46 -1.78 -33.78 -26.33
N GLN A 47 -0.92 -34.65 -25.84
CA GLN A 47 -0.51 -34.66 -24.45
C GLN A 47 0.18 -33.33 -24.02
N VAL A 48 1.02 -32.77 -24.90
CA VAL A 48 1.65 -31.46 -24.65
C VAL A 48 0.62 -30.36 -24.60
N LYS A 49 -0.43 -30.41 -25.45
CA LYS A 49 -1.51 -29.43 -25.42
C LYS A 49 -2.31 -29.49 -24.12
N GLU A 50 -2.70 -30.69 -23.69
CA GLU A 50 -3.42 -30.87 -22.40
C GLU A 50 -2.60 -30.39 -21.20
N GLN A 51 -1.27 -30.66 -21.22
CA GLN A 51 -0.38 -30.15 -20.19
C GLN A 51 -0.21 -28.61 -20.24
N ALA A 52 -0.28 -28.01 -21.44
CA ALA A 52 -0.23 -26.55 -21.59
C ALA A 52 -1.48 -25.89 -21.01
N ASP A 53 -2.67 -26.45 -21.28
CA ASP A 53 -3.93 -25.96 -20.73
C ASP A 53 -3.93 -26.07 -19.19
N ARG A 54 -3.45 -27.20 -18.65
CA ARG A 54 -3.32 -27.37 -17.20
C ARG A 54 -2.30 -26.40 -16.58
N LEU A 55 -1.18 -26.16 -17.26
CA LEU A 55 -0.18 -25.21 -16.81
C LEU A 55 -0.73 -23.79 -16.75
N ALA A 56 -1.47 -23.36 -17.76
CA ALA A 56 -2.12 -22.05 -17.79
C ALA A 56 -3.11 -21.89 -16.63
N GLU A 57 -3.87 -22.93 -16.30
CA GLU A 57 -4.78 -22.92 -15.14
C GLU A 57 -4.03 -22.82 -13.82
N LEU A 58 -2.91 -23.53 -13.67
CA LEU A 58 -2.07 -23.46 -12.47
C LEU A 58 -1.40 -22.09 -12.31
N GLU A 59 -0.94 -21.48 -13.39
CA GLU A 59 -0.36 -20.13 -13.39
C GLU A 59 -1.39 -19.07 -12.96
N LYS A 60 -2.63 -19.22 -13.43
CA LYS A 60 -3.75 -18.37 -12.97
C LYS A 60 -4.02 -18.57 -11.48
N GLN A 61 -4.10 -19.83 -11.02
CA GLN A 61 -4.30 -20.14 -9.61
C GLN A 61 -3.14 -19.62 -8.73
N GLU A 62 -1.92 -19.68 -9.23
CA GLU A 62 -0.74 -19.13 -8.53
C GLU A 62 -0.90 -17.63 -8.32
N THR A 63 -1.24 -16.88 -9.37
CA THR A 63 -1.48 -15.43 -9.31
C THR A 63 -2.59 -15.08 -8.31
N GLU A 64 -3.75 -15.75 -8.41
CA GLU A 64 -4.87 -15.53 -7.49
C GLU A 64 -4.50 -15.83 -6.02
N LEU A 65 -3.70 -16.88 -5.79
CA LEU A 65 -3.26 -17.24 -4.43
C LEU A 65 -2.18 -16.29 -3.91
N GLU A 66 -1.38 -15.70 -4.79
CA GLU A 66 -0.37 -14.71 -4.44
C GLU A 66 -1.03 -13.39 -4.04
N GLU A 67 -2.00 -12.92 -4.83
CA GLU A 67 -2.81 -11.74 -4.50
C GLU A 67 -3.54 -11.90 -3.15
N LYS A 68 -4.17 -13.06 -2.91
CA LYS A 68 -4.81 -13.37 -1.64
C LYS A 68 -3.82 -13.42 -0.47
N LEU A 69 -2.63 -13.96 -0.71
CA LEU A 69 -1.59 -13.99 0.32
C LEU A 69 -1.11 -12.58 0.64
N HIS A 70 -0.83 -11.77 -0.36
CA HIS A 70 -0.44 -10.38 -0.20
C HIS A 70 -1.49 -9.59 0.59
N HIS A 71 -2.75 -9.64 0.15
CA HIS A 71 -3.85 -8.98 0.86
C HIS A 71 -3.96 -9.43 2.33
N ASN A 72 -3.90 -10.73 2.59
CA ASN A 72 -3.97 -11.23 3.98
C ASN A 72 -2.77 -10.81 4.83
N MET A 73 -1.58 -10.70 4.22
CA MET A 73 -0.38 -10.23 4.94
C MET A 73 -0.49 -8.76 5.34
N LEU A 74 -1.11 -7.91 4.50
CA LEU A 74 -1.38 -6.50 4.82
C LEU A 74 -2.38 -6.32 5.96
N LEU A 75 -3.23 -7.33 6.24
CA LEU A 75 -4.18 -7.29 7.35
C LEU A 75 -3.60 -7.77 8.69
N ILE A 76 -2.40 -8.32 8.70
CA ILE A 76 -1.77 -8.81 9.94
C ILE A 76 -1.18 -7.63 10.70
N PRO A 77 -1.64 -7.36 11.94
CA PRO A 77 -1.08 -6.31 12.76
C PRO A 77 0.41 -6.51 13.04
N GLN A 78 1.14 -5.43 13.21
CA GLN A 78 2.53 -5.48 13.65
C GLN A 78 2.63 -6.03 15.07
N MET A 79 3.74 -6.70 15.36
CA MET A 79 4.05 -7.14 16.72
C MET A 79 4.37 -5.91 17.58
N ILE A 80 3.64 -5.76 18.68
CA ILE A 80 3.91 -4.71 19.66
C ILE A 80 4.98 -5.16 20.66
N ASP A 81 5.78 -4.23 21.15
CA ASP A 81 6.76 -4.51 22.20
C ASP A 81 6.07 -4.94 23.49
N SER A 82 6.69 -5.85 24.24
CA SER A 82 6.11 -6.39 25.49
C SER A 82 5.97 -5.36 26.60
N SER A 83 6.63 -4.22 26.51
CA SER A 83 6.50 -3.10 27.45
C SER A 83 5.26 -2.25 27.21
N VAL A 84 4.62 -2.37 26.03
CA VAL A 84 3.42 -1.60 25.68
C VAL A 84 2.22 -2.22 26.38
N PRO A 85 1.48 -1.44 27.21
CA PRO A 85 0.24 -1.91 27.81
C PRO A 85 -0.79 -2.33 26.78
N ILE A 86 -1.46 -3.44 27.00
CA ILE A 86 -2.56 -3.91 26.16
C ILE A 86 -3.83 -3.23 26.65
N GLY A 87 -4.48 -2.49 25.74
CA GLY A 87 -5.73 -1.81 26.01
C GLY A 87 -6.73 -2.04 24.88
N LYS A 88 -8.00 -1.81 25.16
CA LYS A 88 -9.10 -1.92 24.19
C LYS A 88 -9.12 -0.75 23.21
N ASP A 89 -8.90 0.45 23.72
CA ASP A 89 -8.87 1.70 22.97
C ASP A 89 -8.04 2.75 23.76
N ASP A 90 -8.00 3.99 23.28
CA ASP A 90 -7.25 5.10 23.85
C ASP A 90 -7.68 5.49 25.26
N SER A 91 -8.89 5.14 25.71
CA SER A 91 -9.35 5.37 27.09
C SER A 91 -8.58 4.55 28.13
N GLU A 92 -7.92 3.47 27.70
CA GLU A 92 -7.08 2.59 28.53
C GLU A 92 -5.58 2.93 28.43
N ASN A 93 -5.20 4.04 27.78
CA ASN A 93 -3.82 4.48 27.70
C ASN A 93 -3.24 4.73 29.10
N VAL A 94 -2.02 4.23 29.32
CA VAL A 94 -1.31 4.37 30.58
C VAL A 94 -0.27 5.49 30.46
N GLU A 95 -0.36 6.51 31.33
CA GLU A 95 0.66 7.54 31.42
C GLU A 95 1.96 6.93 31.93
N VAL A 96 3.01 6.94 31.12
CA VAL A 96 4.32 6.36 31.46
C VAL A 96 5.32 7.40 31.97
N GLN A 97 5.15 8.66 31.59
CA GLN A 97 6.04 9.74 31.99
C GLN A 97 5.37 11.12 31.87
N ARG A 98 5.71 12.02 32.79
CA ARG A 98 5.26 13.42 32.78
C ARG A 98 6.45 14.35 32.85
N PHE A 99 6.45 15.39 32.02
CA PHE A 99 7.48 16.43 32.00
C PHE A 99 6.90 17.80 32.34
N GLY A 100 7.61 18.55 33.16
CA GLY A 100 7.23 19.89 33.56
C GLY A 100 6.04 19.94 34.53
N ALA A 101 5.63 21.15 34.87
CA ALA A 101 4.45 21.40 35.69
C ALA A 101 3.22 21.52 34.76
N CYS A 102 2.19 20.73 35.04
CA CYS A 102 0.90 20.81 34.34
C CYS A 102 0.00 21.82 35.06
N GLU A 103 0.38 23.10 35.07
CA GLU A 103 -0.44 24.15 35.64
C GLU A 103 -1.57 24.49 34.67
N VAL A 104 -2.80 24.31 35.11
CA VAL A 104 -3.99 24.78 34.39
C VAL A 104 -4.27 26.19 34.80
N PRO A 105 -4.37 27.16 33.86
CA PRO A 105 -4.75 28.53 34.21
C PRO A 105 -6.11 28.60 34.92
N ASP A 106 -6.27 29.60 35.81
CA ASP A 106 -7.51 29.85 36.54
C ASP A 106 -8.56 30.65 35.75
N PHE A 107 -8.30 30.86 34.46
CA PHE A 107 -9.22 31.52 33.51
C PHE A 107 -9.67 30.56 32.40
N PRO A 108 -10.85 30.79 31.80
CA PRO A 108 -11.31 29.98 30.64
C PRO A 108 -10.37 30.14 29.46
N ILE A 109 -9.87 29.00 28.94
CA ILE A 109 -9.07 28.98 27.74
C ILE A 109 -10.02 28.84 26.55
N PRO A 110 -10.12 29.83 25.62
CA PRO A 110 -10.97 29.73 24.45
C PRO A 110 -10.47 28.64 23.51
N TYR A 111 -11.38 28.03 22.76
CA TYR A 111 -11.03 27.07 21.74
C TYR A 111 -10.26 27.75 20.60
N HIS A 112 -9.34 27.05 19.95
CA HIS A 112 -8.47 27.66 18.93
C HIS A 112 -9.24 28.27 17.75
N VAL A 113 -10.37 27.67 17.34
CA VAL A 113 -11.23 28.22 16.29
C VAL A 113 -11.85 29.55 16.73
N ASP A 114 -12.34 29.65 17.96
CA ASP A 114 -12.90 30.90 18.51
C ASP A 114 -11.89 32.03 18.52
N ILE A 115 -10.62 31.68 18.82
CA ILE A 115 -9.50 32.65 18.73
C ILE A 115 -9.29 33.10 17.29
N MET A 116 -9.21 32.16 16.33
CA MET A 116 -9.02 32.47 14.93
C MET A 116 -10.17 33.31 14.37
N GLU A 117 -11.41 33.01 14.73
CA GLU A 117 -12.60 33.78 14.35
C GLU A 117 -12.55 35.21 14.92
N SER A 118 -12.12 35.40 16.16
CA SER A 118 -11.97 36.72 16.77
C SER A 118 -11.01 37.64 16.03
N PHE A 119 -10.06 37.06 15.29
CA PHE A 119 -9.13 37.76 14.39
C PHE A 119 -9.60 37.80 12.92
N ASN A 120 -10.80 37.32 12.59
CA ASN A 120 -11.26 37.09 11.21
C ASN A 120 -10.26 36.25 10.41
N GLY A 121 -9.59 35.31 11.05
CA GLY A 121 -8.46 34.57 10.51
C GLY A 121 -8.79 33.18 9.98
N ILE A 122 -10.07 32.76 10.07
CA ILE A 122 -10.54 31.47 9.55
C ILE A 122 -11.92 31.61 8.91
N ASP A 123 -12.16 30.89 7.81
CA ASP A 123 -13.48 30.80 7.16
C ASP A 123 -13.82 29.33 6.85
N LEU A 124 -14.54 28.70 7.73
CA LEU A 124 -15.00 27.32 7.61
C LEU A 124 -16.19 27.20 6.65
N ASP A 125 -17.05 28.21 6.60
CA ASP A 125 -18.24 28.20 5.74
C ASP A 125 -17.87 28.28 4.25
N ALA A 126 -16.94 29.17 3.90
CA ALA A 126 -16.45 29.26 2.54
C ALA A 126 -15.71 27.96 2.14
N ALA A 127 -14.89 27.40 3.01
CA ALA A 127 -14.18 26.15 2.75
C ALA A 127 -15.18 24.98 2.58
N GLY A 128 -16.21 24.92 3.41
CA GLY A 128 -17.27 23.92 3.30
C GLY A 128 -18.03 23.96 1.97
N ARG A 129 -18.29 25.17 1.44
CA ARG A 129 -18.92 25.35 0.12
C ARG A 129 -18.03 24.93 -1.05
N VAL A 130 -16.71 25.07 -0.91
CA VAL A 130 -15.74 24.80 -1.99
C VAL A 130 -15.27 23.36 -1.99
N SER A 131 -14.98 22.79 -0.81
CA SER A 131 -14.28 21.50 -0.68
C SER A 131 -15.01 20.50 0.24
N GLY A 132 -16.05 20.90 0.94
CA GLY A 132 -16.76 20.05 1.90
C GLY A 132 -16.28 20.25 3.34
N SER A 133 -16.84 19.46 4.27
CA SER A 133 -16.48 19.52 5.69
C SER A 133 -15.04 19.01 5.91
N GLY A 134 -14.37 19.57 6.90
CA GLY A 134 -12.99 19.22 7.23
C GLY A 134 -11.93 20.08 6.55
N PHE A 135 -12.32 20.95 5.62
CA PHE A 135 -11.43 21.94 5.01
C PHE A 135 -11.57 23.32 5.67
N TYR A 136 -10.58 24.15 5.53
CA TYR A 136 -10.54 25.50 6.12
C TYR A 136 -9.81 26.50 5.20
N TYR A 137 -10.21 27.77 5.29
CA TYR A 137 -9.38 28.88 4.81
C TYR A 137 -8.78 29.58 6.01
N LEU A 138 -7.46 29.78 6.00
CA LEU A 138 -6.77 30.69 6.91
C LEU A 138 -6.58 32.03 6.23
N LEU A 139 -6.83 33.11 6.96
CA LEU A 139 -6.88 34.47 6.41
C LEU A 139 -5.97 35.40 7.22
N GLY A 140 -5.49 36.46 6.59
CA GLY A 140 -4.81 37.56 7.22
C GLY A 140 -3.62 37.13 8.08
N ASP A 141 -3.56 37.65 9.31
CA ASP A 141 -2.45 37.40 10.22
C ASP A 141 -2.42 35.97 10.76
N ILE A 142 -3.56 35.27 10.83
CA ILE A 142 -3.59 33.84 11.20
C ILE A 142 -2.89 33.00 10.10
N ALA A 143 -3.15 33.26 8.82
CA ALA A 143 -2.43 32.60 7.74
C ALA A 143 -0.92 32.88 7.78
N ARG A 144 -0.53 34.12 8.06
CA ARG A 144 0.89 34.48 8.22
C ARG A 144 1.53 33.80 9.42
N LEU A 145 0.81 33.68 10.54
CA LEU A 145 1.29 32.97 11.73
C LEU A 145 1.49 31.48 11.44
N HIS A 146 0.56 30.85 10.72
CA HIS A 146 0.68 29.47 10.29
C HIS A 146 1.95 29.24 9.48
N GLU A 147 2.18 30.06 8.44
CA GLU A 147 3.40 29.99 7.62
C GLU A 147 4.68 30.26 8.43
N ALA A 148 4.62 31.19 9.39
CA ALA A 148 5.77 31.48 10.27
C ALA A 148 6.12 30.28 11.15
N VAL A 149 5.14 29.55 11.68
CA VAL A 149 5.37 28.33 12.49
C VAL A 149 5.99 27.23 11.62
N LEU A 150 5.49 27.03 10.39
CA LEU A 150 6.05 26.05 9.48
C LEU A 150 7.49 26.41 9.07
N ALA A 151 7.75 27.69 8.80
CA ALA A 151 9.10 28.19 8.48
C ALA A 151 10.06 27.98 9.66
N TYR A 152 9.62 28.31 10.87
CA TYR A 152 10.41 28.07 12.09
C TYR A 152 10.76 26.58 12.28
N GLY A 153 9.78 25.69 12.14
CA GLY A 153 10.00 24.25 12.28
C GLY A 153 10.99 23.72 11.24
N ARG A 154 10.85 24.14 9.97
CA ARG A 154 11.77 23.80 8.91
C ARG A 154 13.19 24.25 9.21
N ASP A 155 13.38 25.53 9.54
CA ASP A 155 14.69 26.12 9.76
C ASP A 155 15.35 25.53 11.01
N PHE A 156 14.58 25.27 12.08
CA PHE A 156 15.04 24.57 13.26
C PHE A 156 15.59 23.17 12.94
N MET A 157 14.90 22.40 12.10
CA MET A 157 15.36 21.07 11.71
C MET A 157 16.60 21.11 10.82
N ILE A 158 16.71 22.10 9.91
CA ILE A 158 17.91 22.32 9.11
C ILE A 158 19.11 22.64 10.02
N ASP A 159 18.93 23.49 11.03
CA ASP A 159 19.97 23.84 11.99
C ASP A 159 20.41 22.64 12.84
N LYS A 160 19.57 21.63 13.00
CA LYS A 160 19.88 20.34 13.64
C LYS A 160 20.60 19.36 12.70
N GLY A 161 20.86 19.73 11.45
CA GLY A 161 21.59 18.93 10.46
C GLY A 161 20.70 18.04 9.58
N PHE A 162 19.38 18.19 9.61
CA PHE A 162 18.50 17.48 8.71
C PHE A 162 18.49 18.12 7.32
N THR A 163 18.35 17.30 6.28
CA THR A 163 18.18 17.78 4.91
C THR A 163 16.71 18.07 4.65
N TYR A 164 16.39 19.29 4.27
CA TYR A 164 15.03 19.64 3.85
C TYR A 164 14.72 19.06 2.47
N CYS A 165 13.58 18.35 2.36
CA CYS A 165 13.11 17.75 1.13
C CYS A 165 11.66 18.14 0.87
N ILE A 166 11.32 18.41 -0.38
CA ILE A 166 9.94 18.60 -0.85
C ILE A 166 9.60 17.39 -1.71
N PRO A 167 8.79 16.44 -1.20
CA PRO A 167 8.42 15.25 -1.93
C PRO A 167 7.35 15.53 -2.98
N PRO A 168 7.11 14.58 -3.92
CA PRO A 168 5.92 14.62 -4.77
C PRO A 168 4.62 14.63 -3.96
N PHE A 169 3.61 15.36 -4.42
CA PHE A 169 2.30 15.42 -3.77
C PHE A 169 1.42 14.19 -4.04
N MET A 170 1.81 13.37 -5.02
CA MET A 170 1.10 12.13 -5.40
C MET A 170 2.09 10.99 -5.50
N ILE A 171 1.70 9.83 -5.03
CA ILE A 171 2.51 8.60 -4.97
C ILE A 171 1.70 7.40 -5.43
N HIS A 172 2.39 6.33 -5.86
CA HIS A 172 1.77 5.07 -6.26
C HIS A 172 1.22 4.26 -5.07
N GLY A 173 0.18 3.45 -5.31
CA GLY A 173 -0.47 2.65 -4.29
C GLY A 173 0.48 1.70 -3.55
N ASN A 174 1.41 1.05 -4.26
CA ASN A 174 2.38 0.15 -3.65
C ASN A 174 3.34 0.84 -2.66
N VAL A 175 3.54 2.16 -2.78
CA VAL A 175 4.32 2.96 -1.81
C VAL A 175 3.49 3.19 -0.55
N VAL A 176 2.20 3.53 -0.72
CA VAL A 176 1.27 3.72 0.40
C VAL A 176 1.08 2.43 1.21
N GLU A 177 0.98 1.27 0.55
CA GLU A 177 0.87 -0.05 1.19
C GLU A 177 2.02 -0.38 2.15
N GLY A 178 3.18 0.29 1.98
CA GLY A 178 4.32 0.14 2.88
C GLY A 178 4.10 0.71 4.28
N VAL A 179 3.14 1.62 4.46
CA VAL A 179 2.89 2.36 5.71
C VAL A 179 1.43 2.35 6.16
N MET A 180 0.49 2.00 5.29
CA MET A 180 -0.94 1.96 5.56
C MET A 180 -1.55 0.63 5.16
N SER A 181 -2.56 0.19 5.91
CA SER A 181 -3.42 -0.91 5.48
C SER A 181 -4.34 -0.47 4.33
N GLN A 182 -4.82 -1.43 3.52
CA GLN A 182 -5.79 -1.13 2.45
C GLN A 182 -7.05 -0.44 2.98
N THR A 183 -7.52 -0.82 4.17
CA THR A 183 -8.69 -0.22 4.81
C THR A 183 -8.47 1.26 5.15
N GLU A 184 -7.29 1.60 5.63
CA GLU A 184 -6.91 2.99 5.91
C GLU A 184 -6.75 3.80 4.62
N MET A 185 -6.14 3.21 3.58
CA MET A 185 -6.03 3.85 2.26
C MET A 185 -7.41 4.23 1.72
N ASP A 186 -8.36 3.29 1.74
CA ASP A 186 -9.71 3.50 1.22
C ASP A 186 -10.51 4.53 2.03
N ALA A 187 -10.23 4.64 3.34
CA ALA A 187 -10.93 5.56 4.23
C ALA A 187 -10.33 6.97 4.27
N MET A 188 -9.02 7.13 4.08
CA MET A 188 -8.30 8.35 4.39
C MET A 188 -7.62 9.01 3.17
N MET A 189 -7.37 8.26 2.09
CA MET A 189 -6.61 8.76 0.95
C MET A 189 -7.50 9.17 -0.22
N TYR A 190 -7.15 10.27 -0.88
CA TYR A 190 -7.76 10.64 -2.16
C TYR A 190 -7.02 9.94 -3.29
N LYS A 191 -7.73 9.12 -4.05
CA LYS A 191 -7.22 8.45 -5.25
C LYS A 191 -7.60 9.24 -6.50
N ILE A 192 -6.67 9.35 -7.44
CA ILE A 192 -6.95 9.90 -8.78
C ILE A 192 -7.66 8.83 -9.61
N GLU A 193 -8.84 9.16 -10.12
CA GLU A 193 -9.64 8.25 -10.95
C GLU A 193 -8.91 7.89 -12.24
N GLY A 194 -8.85 6.60 -12.55
CA GLY A 194 -8.19 6.08 -13.76
C GLY A 194 -6.68 5.95 -13.67
N GLU A 195 -6.07 6.33 -12.52
CA GLU A 195 -4.63 6.29 -12.34
C GLU A 195 -4.24 5.54 -11.05
N ASP A 196 -3.03 4.99 -11.01
CA ASP A 196 -2.44 4.47 -9.77
C ASP A 196 -1.69 5.59 -9.03
N LEU A 197 -2.45 6.65 -8.67
CA LEU A 197 -1.91 7.80 -7.93
C LEU A 197 -2.84 8.18 -6.78
N TYR A 198 -2.23 8.46 -5.64
CA TYR A 198 -2.88 8.89 -4.41
C TYR A 198 -2.26 10.21 -3.95
N LEU A 199 -3.09 11.15 -3.47
CA LEU A 199 -2.59 12.35 -2.80
C LEU A 199 -1.96 11.93 -1.46
N ILE A 200 -0.79 12.46 -1.16
CA ILE A 200 -0.14 12.23 0.14
C ILE A 200 -0.95 12.89 1.25
N GLY A 201 -1.25 12.13 2.31
CA GLY A 201 -1.94 12.64 3.51
C GLY A 201 -0.97 12.99 4.64
N THR A 202 0.24 12.41 4.59
CA THR A 202 1.25 12.49 5.65
C THR A 202 2.64 12.23 5.06
N SER A 203 3.71 12.44 5.84
CA SER A 203 5.09 12.32 5.36
C SER A 203 5.63 10.89 5.33
N GLU A 204 5.07 9.96 6.09
CA GLU A 204 5.60 8.61 6.24
C GLU A 204 5.72 7.83 4.92
N PRO A 205 4.75 7.93 3.97
CA PRO A 205 4.86 7.20 2.72
C PRO A 205 5.97 7.68 1.78
N VAL A 206 6.54 8.85 2.03
CA VAL A 206 7.54 9.49 1.15
C VAL A 206 8.91 9.63 1.80
N SER A 207 9.07 9.15 3.04
CA SER A 207 10.33 9.19 3.80
C SER A 207 11.25 8.00 3.55
#